data_f21856b47e606cc4a4055da171b4cdab
#
_entry.id   f21856b47e606cc4a4055da171b4cdab
#
_cell.length_a   1.000
_cell.length_b   1.000
_cell.length_c   1.000
_cell.angle_alpha   90.00
_cell.angle_beta   90.00
_cell.angle_gamma   90.00
#
_symmetry.space_group_name_H-M   'P 1'
#
loop_
_entity.id
_entity.type
_entity.pdbx_description
1 polymer ?
#
loop_
_entity_poly.entity_id
_entity_poly.type
_entity_poly.pdbx_seq_one_letter_code
_entity_poly.pdbx_strand_id
1 'polypeptide(L)'
;MTARPVPHPEQTRVMYAVMTAQPLATDDLIPPPSPELLRRYGTSEIALRRLRSRQHQTLLLRTSDVEGAAFAQRDTRVEALAIAEDHDGVVIDLAIPRVVEGRPEDVSLSHATQWYVVDYSALDSGRVATVGLAGFGLPEIVVDGVDPQQHAMHGAVLAGLTHRVIAEWPANDPVGRATVTLRDIAYGLGDPSAAQTPNDRTIDVDIDYDADVEQLVVRLLGDPAVALFAP
;
A
#
# COMPACT_ATOMS: atom_id res chain seq x y z
N MET A 1 -2.74 16.65 24.09
CA MET A 1 -1.46 16.53 23.33
C MET A 1 -1.63 17.36 22.09
N THR A 2 -0.66 18.20 21.76
CA THR A 2 -0.68 18.94 20.48
C THR A 2 -0.34 17.93 19.38
N ALA A 3 -1.21 17.77 18.39
CA ALA A 3 -0.94 16.90 17.25
C ALA A 3 0.41 17.31 16.62
N ARG A 4 1.27 16.33 16.34
CA ARG A 4 2.55 16.57 15.68
C ARG A 4 2.37 16.27 14.20
N PRO A 5 2.78 17.20 13.30
CA PRO A 5 2.72 16.94 11.87
C PRO A 5 3.66 15.78 11.50
N VAL A 6 3.32 15.09 10.42
CA VAL A 6 4.16 14.02 9.85
C VAL A 6 5.47 14.63 9.34
N PRO A 7 6.65 14.12 9.75
CA PRO A 7 7.91 14.58 9.18
C PRO A 7 8.00 14.26 7.70
N HIS A 8 8.39 15.25 6.89
CA HIS A 8 8.72 15.01 5.48
C HIS A 8 10.10 14.38 5.39
N PRO A 9 10.26 13.18 4.85
CA PRO A 9 11.59 12.62 4.63
C PRO A 9 12.32 13.43 3.55
N GLU A 10 13.64 13.58 3.69
CA GLU A 10 14.47 14.24 2.68
C GLU A 10 14.45 13.48 1.35
N GLN A 11 14.33 12.16 1.42
CA GLN A 11 14.27 11.28 0.25
C GLN A 11 13.33 10.10 0.49
N THR A 12 12.60 9.76 -0.55
CA THR A 12 11.84 8.51 -0.65
C THR A 12 12.59 7.52 -1.53
N ARG A 13 12.33 6.23 -1.33
CA ARG A 13 12.93 5.15 -2.11
C ARG A 13 11.88 4.19 -2.61
N VAL A 14 12.01 3.86 -3.89
CA VAL A 14 11.19 2.85 -4.56
C VAL A 14 12.10 1.73 -5.01
N MET A 15 11.73 0.49 -4.75
CA MET A 15 12.56 -0.65 -5.12
C MET A 15 11.72 -1.83 -5.60
N TYR A 16 12.04 -2.27 -6.82
CA TYR A 16 11.51 -3.49 -7.41
C TYR A 16 12.64 -4.44 -7.77
N ALA A 17 12.39 -5.74 -7.66
CA ALA A 17 13.27 -6.77 -8.19
C ALA A 17 12.62 -7.40 -9.43
N VAL A 18 13.33 -7.42 -10.55
CA VAL A 18 12.93 -8.17 -11.75
C VAL A 18 13.71 -9.50 -11.74
N MET A 19 12.97 -10.58 -11.63
CA MET A 19 13.50 -11.93 -11.62
C MET A 19 13.40 -12.56 -13.01
N THR A 20 14.51 -13.04 -13.57
CA THR A 20 14.59 -13.58 -14.94
C THR A 20 15.26 -14.96 -14.99
N ALA A 21 15.04 -15.71 -16.07
CA ALA A 21 15.67 -17.01 -16.29
C ALA A 21 17.12 -16.90 -16.77
N GLN A 22 17.47 -15.77 -17.40
CA GLN A 22 18.82 -15.48 -17.89
C GLN A 22 19.29 -14.17 -17.24
N PRO A 23 20.60 -14.01 -16.97
CA PRO A 23 21.12 -12.77 -16.41
C PRO A 23 20.91 -11.60 -17.37
N LEU A 24 20.51 -10.46 -16.81
CA LEU A 24 20.57 -9.17 -17.51
C LEU A 24 21.96 -8.52 -17.30
N ALA A 25 22.11 -7.24 -17.67
CA ALA A 25 23.39 -6.54 -17.56
C ALA A 25 23.96 -6.49 -16.13
N THR A 26 23.07 -6.49 -15.13
CA THR A 26 23.42 -6.62 -13.70
C THR A 26 22.71 -7.83 -13.11
N ASP A 27 23.40 -8.52 -12.19
CA ASP A 27 22.81 -9.63 -11.42
C ASP A 27 23.04 -9.29 -9.93
N ASP A 28 22.03 -8.76 -9.30
CA ASP A 28 22.09 -8.26 -7.94
C ASP A 28 21.78 -9.38 -6.95
N LEU A 29 22.61 -9.52 -5.91
CA LEU A 29 22.52 -10.61 -4.95
C LEU A 29 21.77 -10.22 -3.66
N ILE A 30 20.53 -9.77 -3.78
CA ILE A 30 19.66 -9.60 -2.61
C ILE A 30 18.74 -10.82 -2.53
N PRO A 31 18.70 -11.54 -1.38
CA PRO A 31 17.78 -12.66 -1.25
C PRO A 31 16.32 -12.21 -1.48
N PRO A 32 15.58 -12.86 -2.38
CA PRO A 32 14.17 -12.53 -2.56
C PRO A 32 13.38 -12.85 -1.27
N PRO A 33 12.24 -12.17 -1.04
CA PRO A 33 11.36 -12.49 0.07
C PRO A 33 10.94 -13.96 0.09
N SER A 34 10.74 -14.52 1.29
CA SER A 34 10.33 -15.93 1.41
C SER A 34 8.96 -16.17 0.76
N PRO A 35 8.68 -17.40 0.25
CA PRO A 35 7.38 -17.75 -0.31
C PRO A 35 6.22 -17.53 0.66
N GLU A 36 6.43 -17.71 1.96
CA GLU A 36 5.43 -17.46 3.01
C GLU A 36 5.10 -15.98 3.08
N LEU A 37 6.11 -15.12 3.06
CA LEU A 37 5.93 -13.67 3.08
C LEU A 37 5.23 -13.19 1.81
N LEU A 38 5.62 -13.70 0.64
CA LEU A 38 4.98 -13.37 -0.62
C LEU A 38 3.48 -13.77 -0.64
N ARG A 39 3.12 -14.96 -0.11
CA ARG A 39 1.72 -15.40 0.03
C ARG A 39 0.93 -14.49 0.94
N ARG A 40 1.51 -14.10 2.06
CA ARG A 40 0.87 -13.21 3.05
C ARG A 40 0.37 -11.93 2.40
N TYR A 41 1.11 -11.39 1.43
CA TYR A 41 0.75 -10.18 0.71
C TYR A 41 0.09 -10.42 -0.65
N GLY A 42 -0.54 -11.60 -0.82
CA GLY A 42 -1.45 -11.87 -1.92
C GLY A 42 -0.82 -12.44 -3.19
N THR A 43 0.46 -12.87 -3.16
CA THR A 43 1.08 -13.53 -4.30
C THR A 43 0.42 -14.87 -4.58
N SER A 44 -0.05 -15.07 -5.81
CA SER A 44 -0.71 -16.29 -6.24
C SER A 44 0.25 -17.48 -6.33
N GLU A 45 -0.26 -18.72 -6.17
CA GLU A 45 0.54 -19.94 -6.36
C GLU A 45 1.08 -20.08 -7.80
N ILE A 46 0.39 -19.47 -8.76
CA ILE A 46 0.86 -19.43 -10.15
C ILE A 46 2.10 -18.54 -10.26
N ALA A 47 2.05 -17.34 -9.67
CA ALA A 47 3.16 -16.41 -9.63
C ALA A 47 4.36 -16.99 -8.87
N LEU A 48 4.14 -17.65 -7.73
CA LEU A 48 5.20 -18.35 -6.98
C LEU A 48 5.86 -19.48 -7.79
N ARG A 49 5.09 -20.22 -8.59
CA ARG A 49 5.67 -21.24 -9.47
C ARG A 49 6.52 -20.63 -10.57
N ARG A 50 6.07 -19.53 -11.18
CA ARG A 50 6.87 -18.80 -12.17
C ARG A 50 8.17 -18.29 -11.55
N LEU A 51 8.10 -17.70 -10.35
CA LEU A 51 9.26 -17.18 -9.64
C LEU A 51 10.35 -18.23 -9.40
N ARG A 52 9.99 -19.47 -9.04
CA ARG A 52 10.96 -20.55 -8.79
C ARG A 52 11.89 -20.87 -9.96
N SER A 53 11.48 -20.60 -11.18
CA SER A 53 12.28 -20.81 -12.40
C SER A 53 13.11 -19.60 -12.81
N ARG A 54 13.09 -18.52 -12.02
CA ARG A 54 13.81 -17.26 -12.28
C ARG A 54 14.91 -17.12 -11.22
N GLN A 55 16.17 -17.28 -11.62
CA GLN A 55 17.31 -17.36 -10.69
C GLN A 55 18.18 -16.10 -10.70
N HIS A 56 18.02 -15.25 -11.72
CA HIS A 56 18.75 -14.00 -11.86
C HIS A 56 17.87 -12.83 -11.44
N GLN A 57 18.49 -11.84 -10.82
CA GLN A 57 17.80 -10.70 -10.25
C GLN A 57 18.43 -9.39 -10.73
N THR A 58 17.60 -8.46 -11.17
CA THR A 58 17.99 -7.08 -11.40
C THR A 58 17.16 -6.17 -10.52
N LEU A 59 17.84 -5.29 -9.77
CA LEU A 59 17.18 -4.33 -8.90
C LEU A 59 16.95 -3.02 -9.63
N LEU A 60 15.75 -2.51 -9.54
CA LEU A 60 15.38 -1.15 -9.93
C LEU A 60 15.20 -0.33 -8.66
N LEU A 61 16.10 0.60 -8.44
CA LEU A 61 16.07 1.53 -7.33
C LEU A 61 15.92 2.95 -7.86
N ARG A 62 14.90 3.67 -7.38
CA ARG A 62 14.74 5.10 -7.65
C ARG A 62 14.58 5.86 -6.35
N THR A 63 15.24 7.01 -6.25
CA THR A 63 15.07 7.97 -5.16
C THR A 63 14.42 9.23 -5.70
N SER A 64 13.58 9.87 -4.89
CA SER A 64 12.97 11.17 -5.19
C SER A 64 12.80 11.97 -3.89
N ASP A 65 12.49 13.25 -4.03
CA ASP A 65 11.85 13.98 -2.95
C ASP A 65 10.42 13.47 -2.72
N VAL A 66 9.77 13.98 -1.67
CA VAL A 66 8.42 13.53 -1.30
C VAL A 66 7.37 13.99 -2.34
N GLU A 67 7.57 15.13 -2.96
CA GLU A 67 6.70 15.66 -4.02
C GLU A 67 6.74 14.81 -5.29
N GLY A 68 7.89 14.23 -5.62
CA GLY A 68 8.10 13.33 -6.74
C GLY A 68 7.78 11.86 -6.46
N ALA A 69 7.52 11.49 -5.20
CA ALA A 69 7.42 10.11 -4.75
C ALA A 69 6.36 9.28 -5.52
N ALA A 70 5.17 9.85 -5.72
CA ALA A 70 4.09 9.17 -6.44
C ALA A 70 4.47 8.83 -7.90
N PHE A 71 5.13 9.79 -8.60
CA PHE A 71 5.61 9.56 -9.96
C PHE A 71 6.76 8.56 -9.98
N ALA A 72 7.69 8.63 -9.02
CA ALA A 72 8.78 7.67 -8.90
C ALA A 72 8.25 6.25 -8.69
N GLN A 73 7.22 6.06 -7.86
CA GLN A 73 6.55 4.78 -7.66
C GLN A 73 5.98 4.23 -8.96
N ARG A 74 5.16 5.04 -9.67
CA ARG A 74 4.53 4.64 -10.92
C ARG A 74 5.57 4.31 -11.99
N ASP A 75 6.51 5.21 -12.23
CA ASP A 75 7.45 5.09 -13.35
C ASP A 75 8.42 3.91 -13.14
N THR A 76 8.86 3.66 -11.90
CA THR A 76 9.71 2.50 -11.59
C THR A 76 8.94 1.18 -11.74
N ARG A 77 7.66 1.13 -11.36
CA ARG A 77 6.82 -0.04 -11.57
C ARG A 77 6.58 -0.32 -13.05
N VAL A 78 6.28 0.72 -13.83
CA VAL A 78 6.14 0.62 -15.31
C VAL A 78 7.42 0.06 -15.93
N GLU A 79 8.58 0.60 -15.57
CA GLU A 79 9.88 0.14 -16.05
C GLU A 79 10.14 -1.32 -15.66
N ALA A 80 9.87 -1.71 -14.40
CA ALA A 80 10.04 -3.09 -13.95
C ALA A 80 9.16 -4.08 -14.72
N LEU A 81 7.90 -3.72 -14.97
CA LEU A 81 6.96 -4.55 -15.72
C LEU A 81 7.37 -4.66 -17.20
N ALA A 82 7.83 -3.57 -17.81
CA ALA A 82 8.33 -3.60 -19.20
C ALA A 82 9.54 -4.53 -19.34
N ILE A 83 10.54 -4.43 -18.45
CA ILE A 83 11.68 -5.34 -18.43
C ILE A 83 11.22 -6.80 -18.24
N ALA A 84 10.27 -7.04 -17.36
CA ALA A 84 9.75 -8.39 -17.12
C ALA A 84 8.99 -8.93 -18.35
N GLU A 85 8.26 -8.10 -19.08
CA GLU A 85 7.59 -8.48 -20.34
C GLU A 85 8.60 -8.86 -21.42
N ASP A 86 9.63 -8.05 -21.62
CA ASP A 86 10.68 -8.27 -22.62
C ASP A 86 11.52 -9.54 -22.38
N HIS A 87 11.66 -9.95 -21.10
CA HIS A 87 12.56 -11.04 -20.69
C HIS A 87 11.82 -12.24 -20.05
N ASP A 88 10.50 -12.36 -20.23
CA ASP A 88 9.67 -13.38 -19.58
C ASP A 88 9.96 -13.45 -18.06
N GLY A 89 10.09 -12.30 -17.43
CA GLY A 89 10.44 -12.13 -16.04
C GLY A 89 9.24 -12.14 -15.08
N VAL A 90 9.55 -11.93 -13.80
CA VAL A 90 8.59 -11.75 -12.70
C VAL A 90 9.04 -10.56 -11.87
N VAL A 91 8.15 -9.60 -11.63
CA VAL A 91 8.43 -8.42 -10.80
C VAL A 91 8.05 -8.70 -9.36
N ILE A 92 8.93 -8.36 -8.42
CA ILE A 92 8.65 -8.34 -6.98
C ILE A 92 8.68 -6.90 -6.50
N ASP A 93 7.60 -6.45 -5.88
CA ASP A 93 7.57 -5.23 -5.10
C ASP A 93 8.25 -5.51 -3.74
N LEU A 94 9.31 -4.77 -3.42
CA LEU A 94 10.09 -5.00 -2.19
C LEU A 94 9.56 -4.18 -0.99
N ALA A 95 8.78 -3.12 -1.25
CA ALA A 95 8.09 -2.39 -0.20
C ALA A 95 6.86 -3.15 0.32
N ILE A 96 6.13 -3.79 -0.60
CA ILE A 96 5.05 -4.73 -0.29
C ILE A 96 5.54 -6.09 -0.81
N PRO A 97 6.08 -6.99 0.02
CA PRO A 97 6.69 -8.23 -0.45
C PRO A 97 5.70 -9.11 -1.21
N ARG A 98 5.44 -8.78 -2.47
CA ARG A 98 4.52 -9.50 -3.37
C ARG A 98 5.00 -9.49 -4.81
N VAL A 99 4.58 -10.49 -5.57
CA VAL A 99 4.72 -10.46 -7.02
C VAL A 99 3.72 -9.45 -7.58
N VAL A 100 4.21 -8.55 -8.44
CA VAL A 100 3.38 -7.61 -9.18
C VAL A 100 2.90 -8.30 -10.45
N GLU A 101 1.60 -8.44 -10.58
CA GLU A 101 0.94 -8.93 -11.78
C GLU A 101 0.33 -7.75 -12.56
N GLY A 102 0.18 -7.89 -13.87
CA GLY A 102 -0.35 -6.85 -14.76
C GLY A 102 0.66 -6.42 -15.81
N ARG A 103 0.30 -5.41 -16.58
CA ARG A 103 1.09 -4.85 -17.68
C ARG A 103 1.51 -3.41 -17.37
N PRO A 104 2.54 -2.89 -18.04
CA PRO A 104 2.97 -1.49 -17.86
C PRO A 104 1.84 -0.46 -18.05
N GLU A 105 0.95 -0.68 -19.03
CA GLU A 105 -0.19 0.20 -19.33
C GLU A 105 -1.29 0.22 -18.26
N ASP A 106 -1.37 -0.82 -17.43
CA ASP A 106 -2.37 -0.94 -16.35
C ASP A 106 -1.95 -0.20 -15.07
N VAL A 107 -0.71 0.32 -15.02
CA VAL A 107 -0.19 1.00 -13.84
C VAL A 107 -0.77 2.41 -13.73
N SER A 108 -1.51 2.66 -12.65
CA SER A 108 -2.15 3.95 -12.40
C SER A 108 -2.08 4.35 -10.93
N LEU A 109 -1.79 5.62 -10.67
CA LEU A 109 -1.82 6.18 -9.32
C LEU A 109 -3.24 6.17 -8.71
N SER A 110 -4.26 6.19 -9.55
CA SER A 110 -5.66 6.11 -9.10
C SER A 110 -6.10 4.71 -8.63
N HIS A 111 -5.33 3.67 -8.96
CA HIS A 111 -5.60 2.31 -8.50
C HIS A 111 -4.92 2.05 -7.15
N ALA A 112 -5.56 2.48 -6.08
CA ALA A 112 -5.01 2.48 -4.72
C ALA A 112 -4.44 1.11 -4.29
N THR A 113 -5.12 0.00 -4.62
CA THR A 113 -4.68 -1.37 -4.30
C THR A 113 -3.36 -1.79 -4.94
N GLN A 114 -2.86 -1.03 -5.92
CA GLN A 114 -1.53 -1.26 -6.48
C GLN A 114 -0.42 -0.83 -5.51
N TRP A 115 -0.67 0.10 -4.59
CA TRP A 115 0.35 0.84 -3.86
C TRP A 115 0.46 0.50 -2.39
N TYR A 116 -0.50 -0.20 -1.83
CA TYR A 116 -0.49 -0.67 -0.46
C TYR A 116 -1.35 -1.92 -0.28
N VAL A 117 -1.22 -2.54 0.86
CA VAL A 117 -2.11 -3.60 1.33
C VAL A 117 -2.51 -3.33 2.77
N VAL A 118 -3.67 -3.85 3.17
CA VAL A 118 -4.07 -3.90 4.57
C VAL A 118 -3.59 -5.21 5.16
N ASP A 119 -2.75 -5.13 6.17
CA ASP A 119 -2.16 -6.30 6.85
C ASP A 119 -2.94 -6.62 8.14
N TYR A 120 -3.45 -7.83 8.19
CA TYR A 120 -4.20 -8.39 9.33
C TYR A 120 -3.37 -9.34 10.19
N SER A 121 -2.07 -9.41 10.00
CA SER A 121 -1.22 -10.40 10.69
C SER A 121 -1.12 -10.19 12.19
N ALA A 122 -1.41 -8.99 12.68
CA ALA A 122 -1.43 -8.65 14.09
C ALA A 122 -2.86 -8.57 14.66
N LEU A 123 -3.84 -9.15 13.97
CA LEU A 123 -5.26 -9.11 14.37
C LEU A 123 -5.50 -9.77 15.73
N ASP A 124 -4.74 -10.82 16.08
CA ASP A 124 -4.83 -11.47 17.41
C ASP A 124 -4.48 -10.49 18.56
N SER A 125 -3.70 -9.44 18.27
CA SER A 125 -3.43 -8.34 19.20
C SER A 125 -4.37 -7.16 19.02
N GLY A 126 -5.43 -7.30 18.22
CA GLY A 126 -6.39 -6.23 17.93
C GLY A 126 -5.83 -5.13 17.03
N ARG A 127 -4.89 -5.45 16.13
CA ARG A 127 -4.21 -4.46 15.30
C ARG A 127 -4.37 -4.77 13.82
N VAL A 128 -4.69 -3.74 13.04
CA VAL A 128 -4.74 -3.75 11.57
C VAL A 128 -3.89 -2.58 11.06
N ALA A 129 -3.04 -2.81 10.07
CA ALA A 129 -2.11 -1.80 9.56
C ALA A 129 -2.03 -1.80 8.04
N THR A 130 -1.52 -0.70 7.46
CA THR A 130 -1.09 -0.68 6.06
C THR A 130 0.34 -1.19 5.91
N VAL A 131 0.70 -1.58 4.69
CA VAL A 131 2.07 -1.86 4.26
C VAL A 131 2.26 -1.29 2.85
N GLY A 132 3.29 -0.48 2.64
CA GLY A 132 3.66 0.07 1.34
C GLY A 132 3.73 1.60 1.26
N LEU A 133 3.34 2.32 2.31
CA LEU A 133 3.25 3.78 2.29
C LEU A 133 4.61 4.46 2.33
N ALA A 134 5.65 3.79 2.81
CA ALA A 134 7.01 4.33 2.87
C ALA A 134 7.53 4.80 1.50
N GLY A 135 7.10 4.17 0.41
CA GLY A 135 7.45 4.59 -0.95
C GLY A 135 6.88 5.96 -1.36
N PHE A 136 5.86 6.45 -0.65
CA PHE A 136 5.29 7.79 -0.79
C PHE A 136 5.87 8.77 0.22
N GLY A 137 6.78 8.34 1.08
CA GLY A 137 7.29 9.15 2.20
C GLY A 137 6.28 9.30 3.33
N LEU A 138 5.32 8.39 3.44
CA LEU A 138 4.29 8.34 4.47
C LEU A 138 4.62 7.24 5.49
N PRO A 139 4.36 7.48 6.78
CA PRO A 139 4.30 6.42 7.77
C PRO A 139 3.18 5.43 7.46
N GLU A 140 3.33 4.17 7.90
CA GLU A 140 2.23 3.23 7.84
C GLU A 140 1.09 3.66 8.78
N ILE A 141 -0.15 3.39 8.35
CA ILE A 141 -1.36 3.75 9.10
C ILE A 141 -1.84 2.53 9.88
N VAL A 142 -2.19 2.73 11.16
CA VAL A 142 -2.55 1.67 12.07
C VAL A 142 -3.85 1.98 12.78
N VAL A 143 -4.70 0.95 12.94
CA VAL A 143 -5.86 0.96 13.83
C VAL A 143 -5.62 -0.06 14.93
N ASP A 144 -5.62 0.38 16.19
CA ASP A 144 -5.51 -0.47 17.37
C ASP A 144 -6.88 -0.70 18.02
N GLY A 145 -7.00 -1.77 18.84
CA GLY A 145 -8.24 -2.11 19.55
C GLY A 145 -9.33 -2.69 18.64
N VAL A 146 -8.97 -3.26 17.52
CA VAL A 146 -9.89 -3.86 16.55
C VAL A 146 -10.45 -5.17 17.11
N ASP A 147 -11.78 -5.27 17.18
CA ASP A 147 -12.44 -6.54 17.44
C ASP A 147 -12.22 -7.48 16.23
N PRO A 148 -11.71 -8.72 16.45
CA PRO A 148 -11.54 -9.71 15.38
C PRO A 148 -12.80 -9.98 14.56
N GLN A 149 -14.00 -9.81 15.13
CA GLN A 149 -15.27 -9.97 14.41
C GLN A 149 -15.60 -8.79 13.48
N GLN A 150 -15.00 -7.63 13.72
CA GLN A 150 -15.22 -6.40 12.95
C GLN A 150 -14.03 -6.03 12.06
N HIS A 151 -12.98 -6.86 12.01
CA HIS A 151 -11.73 -6.53 11.31
C HIS A 151 -11.93 -6.11 9.84
N ALA A 152 -12.85 -6.75 9.13
CA ALA A 152 -13.12 -6.42 7.72
C ALA A 152 -13.65 -4.99 7.55
N MET A 153 -14.49 -4.51 8.47
CA MET A 153 -15.02 -3.14 8.44
C MET A 153 -13.92 -2.12 8.80
N HIS A 154 -13.10 -2.41 9.80
CA HIS A 154 -11.96 -1.55 10.14
C HIS A 154 -10.94 -1.49 9.00
N GLY A 155 -10.65 -2.63 8.35
CA GLY A 155 -9.79 -2.68 7.18
C GLY A 155 -10.36 -1.91 5.99
N ALA A 156 -11.67 -1.93 5.78
CA ALA A 156 -12.32 -1.14 4.73
C ALA A 156 -12.20 0.38 5.01
N VAL A 157 -12.43 0.82 6.26
CA VAL A 157 -12.23 2.23 6.64
C VAL A 157 -10.77 2.62 6.46
N LEU A 158 -9.83 1.76 6.90
CA LEU A 158 -8.39 1.98 6.73
C LEU A 158 -8.03 2.11 5.25
N ALA A 159 -8.59 1.27 4.37
CA ALA A 159 -8.36 1.35 2.92
C ALA A 159 -8.86 2.68 2.34
N GLY A 160 -10.06 3.14 2.72
CA GLY A 160 -10.59 4.42 2.28
C GLY A 160 -9.76 5.62 2.75
N LEU A 161 -9.34 5.60 4.02
CA LEU A 161 -8.45 6.62 4.57
C LEU A 161 -7.11 6.65 3.84
N THR A 162 -6.50 5.48 3.61
CA THR A 162 -5.21 5.36 2.93
C THR A 162 -5.26 5.91 1.50
N HIS A 163 -6.34 5.61 0.76
CA HIS A 163 -6.55 6.19 -0.56
C HIS A 163 -6.51 7.72 -0.53
N ARG A 164 -7.22 8.35 0.41
CA ARG A 164 -7.23 9.81 0.57
C ARG A 164 -5.87 10.36 0.96
N VAL A 165 -5.23 9.74 1.96
CA VAL A 165 -3.92 10.19 2.44
C VAL A 165 -2.90 10.17 1.31
N ILE A 166 -2.84 9.12 0.50
CA ILE A 166 -1.94 9.07 -0.67
C ILE A 166 -2.27 10.17 -1.69
N ALA A 167 -3.55 10.41 -1.95
CA ALA A 167 -3.99 11.41 -2.94
C ALA A 167 -3.73 12.86 -2.50
N GLU A 168 -3.75 13.13 -1.20
CA GLU A 168 -3.61 14.46 -0.63
C GLU A 168 -2.16 14.80 -0.22
N TRP A 169 -1.33 13.79 0.01
CA TRP A 169 0.07 13.95 0.42
C TRP A 169 0.99 14.36 -0.75
N PRO A 170 1.99 15.22 -0.53
CA PRO A 170 2.36 15.91 0.71
C PRO A 170 1.69 17.28 0.89
N ALA A 171 0.73 17.65 0.04
CA ALA A 171 0.09 18.96 0.10
C ALA A 171 -0.71 19.17 1.40
N ASN A 172 -1.25 18.09 1.97
CA ASN A 172 -1.98 18.11 3.23
C ASN A 172 -1.37 17.11 4.21
N ASP A 173 -1.12 17.58 5.45
CA ASP A 173 -0.74 16.69 6.56
C ASP A 173 -1.93 15.85 6.99
N PRO A 174 -1.79 14.51 7.10
CA PRO A 174 -2.89 13.64 7.48
C PRO A 174 -3.31 13.72 8.96
N VAL A 175 -2.49 14.36 9.83
CA VAL A 175 -2.75 14.40 11.28
C VAL A 175 -3.94 15.30 11.60
N GLY A 176 -4.83 14.80 12.46
CA GLY A 176 -6.01 15.50 12.92
C GLY A 176 -7.31 14.77 12.58
N ARG A 177 -8.42 15.51 12.59
CA ARG A 177 -9.72 14.93 12.24
C ARG A 177 -9.89 14.80 10.74
N ALA A 178 -10.38 13.64 10.33
CA ALA A 178 -10.78 13.36 8.96
C ALA A 178 -12.13 12.63 8.93
N THR A 179 -12.81 12.70 7.78
CA THR A 179 -14.05 11.97 7.55
C THR A 179 -13.82 11.01 6.39
N VAL A 180 -14.08 9.72 6.59
CA VAL A 180 -14.02 8.67 5.56
C VAL A 180 -15.43 8.36 5.08
N THR A 181 -15.63 8.36 3.75
CA THR A 181 -16.91 8.09 3.12
C THR A 181 -16.94 6.67 2.52
N LEU A 182 -18.13 6.15 2.21
CA LEU A 182 -18.26 4.89 1.45
C LEU A 182 -17.54 4.97 0.09
N ARG A 183 -17.53 6.14 -0.55
CA ARG A 183 -16.83 6.35 -1.81
C ARG A 183 -15.32 6.24 -1.66
N ASP A 184 -14.76 6.81 -0.58
CA ASP A 184 -13.33 6.66 -0.28
C ASP A 184 -12.98 5.18 -0.08
N ILE A 185 -13.83 4.44 0.63
CA ILE A 185 -13.67 3.00 0.85
C ILE A 185 -13.71 2.24 -0.49
N ALA A 186 -14.66 2.55 -1.37
CA ALA A 186 -14.74 1.92 -2.68
C ALA A 186 -13.48 2.16 -3.51
N TYR A 187 -12.96 3.40 -3.53
CA TYR A 187 -11.68 3.70 -4.16
C TYR A 187 -10.51 2.96 -3.51
N GLY A 188 -10.46 2.95 -2.17
CA GLY A 188 -9.41 2.27 -1.42
C GLY A 188 -9.39 0.76 -1.63
N LEU A 189 -10.54 0.15 -1.88
CA LEU A 189 -10.70 -1.27 -2.21
C LEU A 189 -10.52 -1.58 -3.71
N GLY A 190 -10.34 -0.54 -4.54
CA GLY A 190 -10.15 -0.70 -5.98
C GLY A 190 -11.42 -1.04 -6.75
N ASP A 191 -12.59 -0.64 -6.23
CA ASP A 191 -13.87 -0.84 -6.94
C ASP A 191 -13.90 0.05 -8.20
N PRO A 192 -14.03 -0.52 -9.41
CA PRO A 192 -14.12 0.25 -10.65
C PRO A 192 -15.36 1.16 -10.71
N SER A 193 -16.38 0.90 -9.90
CA SER A 193 -17.59 1.71 -9.80
C SER A 193 -17.54 2.77 -8.68
N ALA A 194 -16.39 2.95 -8.01
CA ALA A 194 -16.25 3.83 -6.85
C ALA A 194 -16.80 5.25 -7.07
N ALA A 195 -16.63 5.83 -8.27
CA ALA A 195 -17.17 7.15 -8.61
C ALA A 195 -18.70 7.25 -8.48
N GLN A 196 -19.42 6.13 -8.58
CA GLN A 196 -20.87 6.03 -8.50
C GLN A 196 -21.37 5.72 -7.08
N THR A 197 -20.45 5.38 -6.15
CA THR A 197 -20.80 5.08 -4.76
C THR A 197 -21.33 6.33 -4.07
N PRO A 198 -22.44 6.24 -3.32
CA PRO A 198 -22.97 7.37 -2.53
C PRO A 198 -21.92 7.92 -1.55
N ASN A 199 -21.99 9.23 -1.28
CA ASN A 199 -21.04 9.94 -0.42
C ASN A 199 -21.68 10.48 0.87
N ASP A 200 -22.88 10.03 1.18
CA ASP A 200 -23.71 10.48 2.29
C ASP A 200 -23.49 9.70 3.59
N ARG A 201 -22.90 8.51 3.48
CA ARG A 201 -22.52 7.70 4.64
C ARG A 201 -21.05 7.90 4.96
N THR A 202 -20.78 8.29 6.19
CA THR A 202 -19.43 8.70 6.61
C THR A 202 -19.11 8.21 8.01
N ILE A 203 -17.83 8.05 8.29
CA ILE A 203 -17.30 7.87 9.65
C ILE A 203 -16.18 8.88 9.90
N ASP A 204 -16.25 9.54 11.05
CA ASP A 204 -15.16 10.41 11.49
C ASP A 204 -14.05 9.58 12.14
N VAL A 205 -12.83 9.99 11.88
CA VAL A 205 -11.61 9.43 12.45
C VAL A 205 -10.73 10.53 13.01
N ASP A 206 -9.94 10.18 14.00
CA ASP A 206 -8.90 11.03 14.60
C ASP A 206 -7.55 10.38 14.31
N ILE A 207 -6.61 11.14 13.76
CA ILE A 207 -5.31 10.63 13.29
C ILE A 207 -4.22 11.34 14.08
N ASP A 208 -3.41 10.59 14.80
CA ASP A 208 -2.23 11.07 15.51
C ASP A 208 -0.96 10.48 14.87
N TYR A 209 0.14 11.23 14.91
CA TYR A 209 1.45 10.71 14.55
C TYR A 209 2.21 10.28 15.81
N ASP A 210 2.50 8.99 15.91
CA ASP A 210 3.35 8.42 16.95
C ASP A 210 4.81 8.43 16.48
N ALA A 211 5.61 9.34 17.05
CA ALA A 211 7.00 9.53 16.68
C ALA A 211 7.93 8.43 17.24
N ASP A 212 7.51 7.67 18.24
CA ASP A 212 8.33 6.62 18.85
C ASP A 212 8.40 5.36 17.96
N VAL A 213 7.31 5.11 17.22
CA VAL A 213 7.19 3.98 16.29
C VAL A 213 7.05 4.42 14.83
N GLU A 214 7.07 5.72 14.57
CA GLU A 214 6.95 6.34 13.24
C GLU A 214 5.70 5.85 12.48
N GLN A 215 4.53 5.91 13.13
CA GLN A 215 3.27 5.46 12.56
C GLN A 215 2.16 6.50 12.72
N LEU A 216 1.19 6.46 11.79
CA LEU A 216 -0.07 7.17 11.92
C LEU A 216 -1.06 6.26 12.66
N VAL A 217 -1.45 6.65 13.86
CA VAL A 217 -2.40 5.91 14.68
C VAL A 217 -3.79 6.50 14.49
N VAL A 218 -4.70 5.66 14.02
CA VAL A 218 -6.08 6.06 13.70
C VAL A 218 -7.05 5.53 14.75
N ARG A 219 -7.89 6.40 15.25
CA ARG A 219 -9.02 6.07 16.13
C ARG A 219 -10.33 6.41 15.41
N LEU A 220 -11.19 5.41 15.24
CA LEU A 220 -12.54 5.62 14.74
C LEU A 220 -13.39 6.30 15.83
N LEU A 221 -14.14 7.32 15.45
CA LEU A 221 -15.01 8.08 16.36
C LEU A 221 -16.46 7.58 16.39
N GLY A 222 -16.69 6.36 15.88
CA GLY A 222 -17.99 5.69 15.85
C GLY A 222 -17.86 4.21 15.49
N ASP A 223 -18.98 3.51 15.53
CA ASP A 223 -19.06 2.12 15.06
C ASP A 223 -19.20 2.13 13.52
N PRO A 224 -18.23 1.58 12.77
CA PRO A 224 -18.28 1.55 11.32
C PRO A 224 -19.48 0.75 10.78
N ALA A 225 -19.94 -0.28 11.51
CA ALA A 225 -21.12 -1.05 11.10
C ALA A 225 -22.38 -0.16 11.06
N VAL A 226 -22.53 0.71 12.06
CA VAL A 226 -23.67 1.62 12.15
C VAL A 226 -23.53 2.81 11.20
N ALA A 227 -22.34 3.42 11.17
CA ALA A 227 -22.12 4.65 10.42
C ALA A 227 -22.14 4.46 8.90
N LEU A 228 -21.62 3.34 8.42
CA LEU A 228 -21.37 3.11 7.00
C LEU A 228 -22.27 2.03 6.38
N PHE A 229 -22.59 0.97 7.14
CA PHE A 229 -23.19 -0.24 6.58
C PHE A 229 -24.59 -0.56 7.13
N ALA A 230 -25.11 0.24 8.09
CA ALA A 230 -26.50 0.07 8.51
C ALA A 230 -27.46 0.32 7.34
N PRO A 231 -28.60 -0.43 7.24
CA PRO A 231 -29.57 -0.30 6.17
C PRO A 231 -30.26 1.07 6.14
#